data_32eed73577ac43141b9ee3213970f48b
#
_entry.id   32eed73577ac43141b9ee3213970f48b
#
_cell.length_a   1.000
_cell.length_b   1.000
_cell.length_c   1.000
_cell.angle_alpha   90.00
_cell.angle_beta   90.00
_cell.angle_gamma   90.00
#
_symmetry.space_group_name_H-M   'P 1'
#
loop_
_entity.id
_entity.type
_entity.pdbx_description
1 polymer ?
#
loop_
_entity_poly.entity_id
_entity_poly.type
_entity_poly.pdbx_seq_one_letter_code
_entity_poly.pdbx_strand_id
1 'polypeptide(L)'
;MLIAVTGASGFIGSAITESLKGEGHDVLSVGRSSGDIIWNPAIGEIDAEKLEGVEAVVHLAGENIASRMWTEKQKKRILDSRVEGTKLLSRTLANLSKPPSVLLSGSAIGIYGSRDDEELTEDSTKGSGFLSDVVDKWEKSTSEA
;
A
#
# COMPACT_ATOMS: atom_id res chain seq x y z
N MET A 1 2.36 -6.38 19.52
CA MET A 1 1.65 -5.27 18.84
C MET A 1 0.52 -5.85 18.01
N LEU A 2 -0.56 -5.10 17.84
CA LEU A 2 -1.59 -5.40 16.85
C LEU A 2 -1.28 -4.66 15.54
N ILE A 3 -1.06 -5.40 14.46
CA ILE A 3 -0.58 -4.87 13.17
C ILE A 3 -1.56 -5.24 12.05
N ALA A 4 -2.01 -4.28 11.27
CA ALA A 4 -2.81 -4.55 10.08
C ALA A 4 -1.94 -4.58 8.82
N VAL A 5 -2.16 -5.59 7.95
CA VAL A 5 -1.39 -5.76 6.71
C VAL A 5 -2.33 -5.82 5.52
N THR A 6 -2.24 -4.84 4.62
CA THR A 6 -2.91 -4.92 3.31
C THR A 6 -2.03 -5.67 2.33
N GLY A 7 -2.63 -6.45 1.44
CA GLY A 7 -1.86 -7.31 0.54
C GLY A 7 -1.18 -8.49 1.23
N ALA A 8 -1.66 -8.88 2.41
CA ALA A 8 -1.11 -9.98 3.24
C ALA A 8 -1.01 -11.33 2.51
N SER A 9 -1.84 -11.58 1.51
CA SER A 9 -1.80 -12.80 0.69
C SER A 9 -0.81 -12.74 -0.49
N GLY A 10 -0.17 -11.59 -0.72
CA GLY A 10 0.84 -11.42 -1.77
C GLY A 10 2.20 -12.01 -1.38
N PHE A 11 3.14 -12.03 -2.33
CA PHE A 11 4.48 -12.62 -2.13
C PHE A 11 5.22 -11.98 -0.94
N ILE A 12 5.31 -10.65 -0.90
CA ILE A 12 5.96 -9.93 0.21
C ILE A 12 5.06 -9.95 1.46
N GLY A 13 3.75 -9.72 1.28
CA GLY A 13 2.82 -9.63 2.40
C GLY A 13 2.72 -10.91 3.22
N SER A 14 2.75 -12.09 2.58
CA SER A 14 2.75 -13.37 3.30
C SER A 14 4.02 -13.58 4.12
N ALA A 15 5.19 -13.26 3.55
CA ALA A 15 6.47 -13.37 4.26
C ALA A 15 6.54 -12.41 5.46
N ILE A 16 6.11 -11.16 5.30
CA ILE A 16 6.05 -10.19 6.41
C ILE A 16 5.06 -10.66 7.48
N THR A 17 3.87 -11.13 7.08
CA THR A 17 2.87 -11.63 8.02
C THR A 17 3.39 -12.81 8.85
N GLU A 18 4.10 -13.74 8.20
CA GLU A 18 4.71 -14.89 8.88
C GLU A 18 5.79 -14.45 9.87
N SER A 19 6.69 -13.55 9.46
CA SER A 19 7.76 -13.01 10.30
C SER A 19 7.19 -12.31 11.54
N LEU A 20 6.23 -11.39 11.35
CA LEU A 20 5.60 -10.66 12.44
C LEU A 20 4.91 -11.60 13.45
N LYS A 21 4.20 -12.61 12.96
CA LYS A 21 3.60 -13.63 13.84
C LYS A 21 4.65 -14.46 14.59
N GLY A 22 5.74 -14.80 13.92
CA GLY A 22 6.88 -15.49 14.52
C GLY A 22 7.55 -14.69 15.64
N GLU A 23 7.49 -13.37 15.57
CA GLU A 23 8.00 -12.44 16.58
C GLU A 23 6.98 -12.16 17.71
N GLY A 24 5.82 -12.80 17.69
CA GLY A 24 4.78 -12.67 18.72
C GLY A 24 3.84 -11.47 18.54
N HIS A 25 3.71 -10.93 17.33
CA HIS A 25 2.74 -9.89 17.02
C HIS A 25 1.40 -10.49 16.57
N ASP A 26 0.31 -9.82 16.91
CA ASP A 26 -1.01 -10.10 16.36
C ASP A 26 -1.17 -9.40 15.01
N VAL A 27 -1.49 -10.15 13.96
CA VAL A 27 -1.57 -9.62 12.60
C VAL A 27 -2.97 -9.79 12.03
N LEU A 28 -3.60 -8.67 11.67
CA LEU A 28 -4.87 -8.60 10.95
C LEU A 28 -4.62 -8.41 9.45
N SER A 29 -5.17 -9.30 8.65
CA SER A 29 -5.14 -9.19 7.19
C SER A 29 -6.24 -8.26 6.68
N VAL A 30 -5.88 -7.31 5.80
CA VAL A 30 -6.84 -6.44 5.12
C VAL A 30 -6.96 -6.88 3.66
N GLY A 31 -8.15 -7.33 3.27
CA GLY A 31 -8.38 -7.87 1.93
C GLY A 31 -9.72 -7.44 1.31
N ARG A 32 -9.86 -7.63 -0.01
CA ARG A 32 -11.07 -7.23 -0.77
C ARG A 32 -12.25 -8.18 -0.63
N SER A 33 -11.99 -9.45 -0.54
CA SER A 33 -13.01 -10.52 -0.48
C SER A 33 -12.78 -11.50 0.65
N SER A 34 -11.64 -11.47 1.27
CA SER A 34 -11.25 -12.30 2.40
C SER A 34 -10.21 -11.57 3.24
N GLY A 35 -10.17 -11.89 4.53
CA GLY A 35 -9.29 -11.27 5.51
C GLY A 35 -10.06 -10.93 6.79
N ASP A 36 -9.35 -10.49 7.80
CA ASP A 36 -9.91 -10.07 9.09
C ASP A 36 -10.68 -8.75 8.95
N ILE A 37 -10.17 -7.86 8.08
CA ILE A 37 -10.73 -6.56 7.75
C ILE A 37 -11.06 -6.56 6.25
N ILE A 38 -12.29 -6.23 5.91
CA ILE A 38 -12.71 -6.12 4.51
C ILE A 38 -12.66 -4.66 4.07
N TRP A 39 -12.11 -4.44 2.87
CA TRP A 39 -12.08 -3.14 2.24
C TRP A 39 -12.37 -3.23 0.74
N ASN A 40 -12.92 -2.16 0.17
CA ASN A 40 -13.16 -2.05 -1.26
C ASN A 40 -12.82 -0.63 -1.76
N PRO A 41 -11.58 -0.38 -2.15
CA PRO A 41 -11.16 0.95 -2.62
C PRO A 41 -11.95 1.46 -3.83
N ALA A 42 -12.52 0.56 -4.65
CA ALA A 42 -13.28 0.96 -5.85
C ALA A 42 -14.59 1.69 -5.52
N ILE A 43 -15.14 1.46 -4.34
CA ILE A 43 -16.37 2.13 -3.85
C ILE A 43 -16.14 2.91 -2.55
N GLY A 44 -14.90 3.03 -2.12
CA GLY A 44 -14.52 3.79 -0.94
C GLY A 44 -14.94 3.18 0.40
N GLU A 45 -15.09 1.87 0.47
CA GLU A 45 -15.52 1.16 1.68
C GLU A 45 -14.36 0.45 2.38
N ILE A 46 -14.31 0.56 3.71
CA ILE A 46 -13.41 -0.15 4.59
C ILE A 46 -14.07 -0.34 5.97
N ASP A 47 -13.87 -1.50 6.57
CA ASP A 47 -14.33 -1.81 7.92
C ASP A 47 -13.45 -1.08 8.96
N ALA A 48 -13.71 0.21 9.13
CA ALA A 48 -12.90 1.10 9.97
C ALA A 48 -12.91 0.72 11.45
N GLU A 49 -14.03 0.16 11.95
CA GLU A 49 -14.15 -0.23 13.36
C GLU A 49 -13.10 -1.28 13.75
N LYS A 50 -12.75 -2.16 12.83
CA LYS A 50 -11.72 -3.19 13.05
C LYS A 50 -10.29 -2.65 13.00
N LEU A 51 -10.08 -1.41 12.55
CA LEU A 51 -8.79 -0.73 12.58
C LEU A 51 -8.57 0.03 13.89
N GLU A 52 -9.61 0.21 14.71
CA GLU A 52 -9.47 0.88 16.00
C GLU A 52 -8.53 0.12 16.94
N GLY A 53 -7.52 0.83 17.43
CA GLY A 53 -6.51 0.26 18.33
C GLY A 53 -5.42 -0.56 17.65
N VAL A 54 -5.40 -0.65 16.30
CA VAL A 54 -4.25 -1.15 15.56
C VAL A 54 -3.06 -0.20 15.81
N GLU A 55 -1.91 -0.74 16.16
CA GLU A 55 -0.73 0.05 16.55
C GLU A 55 0.16 0.42 15.36
N ALA A 56 0.16 -0.44 14.32
CA ALA A 56 0.92 -0.23 13.08
C ALA A 56 0.16 -0.77 11.87
N VAL A 57 0.37 -0.15 10.71
CA VAL A 57 -0.20 -0.61 9.43
C VAL A 57 0.92 -0.80 8.41
N VAL A 58 0.92 -1.96 7.74
CA VAL A 58 1.80 -2.24 6.60
C VAL A 58 0.94 -2.30 5.33
N HIS A 59 1.14 -1.34 4.43
CA HIS A 59 0.35 -1.19 3.22
C HIS A 59 1.12 -1.67 1.98
N LEU A 60 0.77 -2.86 1.48
CA LEU A 60 1.41 -3.52 0.33
C LEU A 60 0.43 -3.84 -0.81
N ALA A 61 -0.84 -3.49 -0.64
CA ALA A 61 -1.84 -3.80 -1.66
C ALA A 61 -1.66 -2.96 -2.93
N GLY A 62 -1.75 -3.61 -4.07
CA GLY A 62 -1.68 -2.97 -5.38
C GLY A 62 -1.87 -3.99 -6.50
N GLU A 63 -2.36 -3.52 -7.65
CA GLU A 63 -2.47 -4.35 -8.86
C GLU A 63 -1.08 -4.80 -9.31
N ASN A 64 -0.92 -6.09 -9.64
CA ASN A 64 0.35 -6.61 -10.14
C ASN A 64 0.68 -6.02 -11.52
N ILE A 65 1.81 -5.32 -11.61
CA ILE A 65 2.25 -4.65 -12.84
C ILE A 65 2.65 -5.62 -13.96
N ALA A 66 3.03 -6.85 -13.61
CA ALA A 66 3.50 -7.87 -14.55
C ALA A 66 2.40 -8.87 -14.98
N SER A 67 1.19 -8.76 -14.45
CA SER A 67 0.12 -9.74 -14.68
C SER A 67 -0.47 -9.70 -16.09
N ARG A 68 -0.39 -8.56 -16.77
CA ARG A 68 -1.04 -8.31 -18.08
C ARG A 68 -0.27 -7.28 -18.90
N MET A 69 -0.53 -7.25 -20.22
CA MET A 69 -0.03 -6.19 -21.10
C MET A 69 -0.54 -4.81 -20.66
N TRP A 70 0.30 -3.79 -20.77
CA TRP A 70 0.01 -2.42 -20.34
C TRP A 70 -0.85 -1.66 -21.37
N THR A 71 -2.09 -2.08 -21.50
CA THR A 71 -3.12 -1.28 -22.18
C THR A 71 -3.48 -0.07 -21.29
N GLU A 72 -4.13 0.95 -21.86
CA GLU A 72 -4.58 2.11 -21.09
C GLU A 72 -5.50 1.70 -19.91
N LYS A 73 -6.33 0.68 -20.12
CA LYS A 73 -7.16 0.11 -19.05
C LYS A 73 -6.33 -0.50 -17.92
N GLN A 74 -5.25 -1.22 -18.26
CA GLN A 74 -4.36 -1.83 -17.27
C GLN A 74 -3.53 -0.77 -16.53
N LYS A 75 -3.01 0.24 -17.24
CA LYS A 75 -2.33 1.37 -16.63
C LYS A 75 -3.22 2.10 -15.63
N LYS A 76 -4.48 2.34 -16.00
CA LYS A 76 -5.45 2.94 -15.08
C LYS A 76 -5.66 2.08 -13.84
N ARG A 77 -5.79 0.76 -13.96
CA ARG A 77 -5.91 -0.16 -12.80
C ARG A 77 -4.68 -0.12 -11.89
N ILE A 78 -3.48 -0.08 -12.48
CA ILE A 78 -2.22 0.01 -11.74
C ILE A 78 -2.20 1.30 -10.91
N LEU A 79 -2.57 2.43 -11.51
CA LEU A 79 -2.62 3.72 -10.85
C LEU A 79 -3.70 3.75 -9.76
N ASP A 80 -4.94 3.44 -10.11
CA ASP A 80 -6.10 3.56 -9.22
C ASP A 80 -5.94 2.64 -7.99
N SER A 81 -5.47 1.40 -8.19
CA SER A 81 -5.27 0.45 -7.08
C SER A 81 -4.33 0.98 -6.01
N ARG A 82 -3.33 1.76 -6.41
CA ARG A 82 -2.36 2.38 -5.50
C ARG A 82 -2.89 3.68 -4.91
N VAL A 83 -3.29 4.61 -5.76
CA VAL A 83 -3.69 5.95 -5.34
C VAL A 83 -4.99 5.91 -4.52
N GLU A 84 -6.05 5.30 -5.05
CA GLU A 84 -7.34 5.30 -4.36
C GLU A 84 -7.32 4.37 -3.13
N GLY A 85 -6.61 3.24 -3.22
CA GLY A 85 -6.43 2.35 -2.07
C GLY A 85 -5.68 3.03 -0.92
N THR A 86 -4.57 3.70 -1.23
CA THR A 86 -3.77 4.41 -0.23
C THR A 86 -4.53 5.59 0.36
N LYS A 87 -5.21 6.40 -0.46
CA LYS A 87 -6.06 7.50 0.04
C LYS A 87 -7.15 7.02 0.97
N LEU A 88 -7.88 5.97 0.59
CA LEU A 88 -8.93 5.42 1.44
C LEU A 88 -8.35 4.99 2.79
N LEU A 89 -7.24 4.24 2.78
CA LEU A 89 -6.59 3.79 4.00
C LEU A 89 -6.13 4.99 4.86
N SER A 90 -5.37 5.93 4.28
CA SER A 90 -4.83 7.09 5.00
C SER A 90 -5.93 7.93 5.64
N ARG A 91 -6.99 8.24 4.90
CA ARG A 91 -8.16 8.97 5.44
C ARG A 91 -8.84 8.21 6.56
N THR A 92 -8.99 6.90 6.41
CA THR A 92 -9.60 6.07 7.45
C THR A 92 -8.76 6.13 8.71
N LEU A 93 -7.44 5.91 8.60
CA LEU A 93 -6.53 5.94 9.75
C LEU A 93 -6.53 7.30 10.45
N ALA A 94 -6.52 8.40 9.70
CA ALA A 94 -6.56 9.75 10.25
C ALA A 94 -7.86 10.07 11.03
N ASN A 95 -8.94 9.37 10.74
CA ASN A 95 -10.25 9.59 11.37
C ASN A 95 -10.56 8.59 12.51
N LEU A 96 -9.66 7.67 12.83
CA LEU A 96 -9.83 6.74 13.95
C LEU A 96 -9.74 7.50 15.29
N SER A 97 -10.47 7.01 16.29
CA SER A 97 -10.37 7.53 17.67
C SER A 97 -9.01 7.18 18.29
N LYS A 98 -8.43 6.06 17.87
CA LYS A 98 -7.11 5.58 18.28
C LYS A 98 -6.31 5.20 17.03
N PRO A 99 -5.74 6.20 16.32
CA PRO A 99 -4.99 5.94 15.10
C PRO A 99 -3.70 5.16 15.41
N PRO A 100 -3.19 4.40 14.43
CA PRO A 100 -1.89 3.74 14.56
C PRO A 100 -0.76 4.77 14.70
N SER A 101 0.32 4.38 15.36
CA SER A 101 1.51 5.23 15.52
C SER A 101 2.37 5.28 14.25
N VAL A 102 2.19 4.34 13.32
CA VAL A 102 2.95 4.27 12.09
C VAL A 102 2.16 3.62 10.95
N LEU A 103 2.27 4.22 9.76
CA LEU A 103 1.89 3.64 8.47
C LEU A 103 3.16 3.42 7.63
N LEU A 104 3.49 2.15 7.37
CA LEU A 104 4.52 1.76 6.42
C LEU A 104 3.87 1.49 5.07
N SER A 105 4.05 2.36 4.11
CA SER A 105 3.52 2.18 2.76
C SER A 105 4.60 1.67 1.80
N GLY A 106 4.25 0.71 0.97
CA GLY A 106 5.09 0.33 -0.15
C GLY A 106 5.35 1.51 -1.08
N SER A 107 6.53 1.52 -1.68
CA SER A 107 6.92 2.40 -2.79
C SER A 107 7.62 1.56 -3.86
N ALA A 108 8.26 2.16 -4.85
CA ALA A 108 9.00 1.42 -5.86
C ALA A 108 10.12 2.25 -6.49
N ILE A 109 11.23 1.58 -6.85
CA ILE A 109 12.35 2.18 -7.57
C ILE A 109 11.95 2.79 -8.93
N GLY A 110 10.79 2.42 -9.45
CA GLY A 110 10.21 3.01 -10.66
C GLY A 110 10.03 4.53 -10.60
N ILE A 111 10.09 5.14 -9.40
CA ILE A 111 10.08 6.59 -9.24
C ILE A 111 11.25 7.29 -9.95
N TYR A 112 12.38 6.63 -10.03
CA TYR A 112 13.57 7.19 -10.65
C TYR A 112 13.56 7.12 -12.18
N GLY A 113 12.69 6.32 -12.79
CA GLY A 113 12.67 6.10 -14.24
C GLY A 113 13.90 5.32 -14.72
N SER A 114 14.28 5.49 -15.99
CA SER A 114 15.48 4.89 -16.58
C SER A 114 16.64 5.89 -16.50
N ARG A 115 17.70 5.51 -15.82
CA ARG A 115 18.87 6.37 -15.50
C ARG A 115 20.20 5.67 -15.81
N ASP A 116 20.18 4.73 -16.74
CA ASP A 116 21.33 3.92 -17.17
C ASP A 116 22.09 3.31 -15.97
N ASP A 117 23.35 3.61 -15.80
CA ASP A 117 24.23 3.13 -14.73
C ASP A 117 24.43 4.13 -13.59
N GLU A 118 23.56 5.16 -13.50
CA GLU A 118 23.61 6.14 -12.41
C GLU A 118 23.29 5.46 -11.06
N GLU A 119 24.14 5.68 -10.07
CA GLU A 119 23.88 5.24 -8.70
C GLU A 119 22.78 6.11 -8.07
N LEU A 120 21.66 5.45 -7.70
CA LEU A 120 20.47 6.14 -7.20
C LEU A 120 20.32 5.93 -5.70
N THR A 121 19.95 7.00 -5.00
CA THR A 121 19.64 7.02 -3.57
C THR A 121 18.26 7.63 -3.36
N GLU A 122 17.77 7.62 -2.13
CA GLU A 122 16.49 8.22 -1.74
C GLU A 122 16.46 9.75 -2.00
N ASP A 123 17.63 10.40 -2.05
CA ASP A 123 17.77 11.83 -2.37
C ASP A 123 17.79 12.13 -3.88
N SER A 124 17.85 11.08 -4.71
CA SER A 124 17.86 11.24 -6.16
C SER A 124 16.54 11.82 -6.67
N THR A 125 16.62 12.70 -7.65
CA THR A 125 15.41 13.33 -8.22
C THR A 125 14.51 12.31 -8.91
N LYS A 126 13.21 12.55 -8.86
CA LYS A 126 12.21 11.80 -9.61
C LYS A 126 12.54 11.78 -11.10
N GLY A 127 12.41 10.64 -11.73
CA GLY A 127 12.52 10.47 -13.18
C GLY A 127 11.25 10.82 -13.93
N SER A 128 11.10 10.26 -15.11
CA SER A 128 9.93 10.47 -15.99
C SER A 128 9.33 9.15 -16.45
N GLY A 129 8.09 9.21 -16.95
CA GLY A 129 7.36 8.08 -17.50
C GLY A 129 6.28 7.55 -16.56
N PHE A 130 5.49 6.60 -17.08
CA PHE A 130 4.28 6.12 -16.44
C PHE A 130 4.53 5.60 -15.01
N LEU A 131 5.53 4.76 -14.80
CA LEU A 131 5.80 4.21 -13.45
C LEU A 131 6.28 5.28 -12.49
N SER A 132 7.10 6.21 -12.93
CA SER A 132 7.56 7.33 -12.11
C SER A 132 6.36 8.18 -11.63
N ASP A 133 5.42 8.46 -12.54
CA ASP A 133 4.20 9.21 -12.20
C ASP A 133 3.26 8.43 -11.27
N VAL A 134 3.17 7.11 -11.44
CA VAL A 134 2.39 6.25 -10.56
C VAL A 134 2.95 6.28 -9.14
N VAL A 135 4.26 6.09 -8.98
CA VAL A 135 4.89 6.04 -7.66
C VAL A 135 4.82 7.38 -6.94
N ASP A 136 5.07 8.49 -7.63
CA ASP A 136 4.94 9.84 -7.10
C ASP A 136 3.53 10.13 -6.55
N LYS A 137 2.49 9.76 -7.30
CA LYS A 137 1.10 9.90 -6.86
C LYS A 137 0.76 8.95 -5.71
N TRP A 138 1.30 7.75 -5.74
CA TRP A 138 1.12 6.76 -4.69
C TRP A 138 1.70 7.23 -3.36
N GLU A 139 2.96 7.66 -3.35
CA GLU A 139 3.59 8.21 -2.14
C GLU A 139 2.83 9.42 -1.59
N LYS A 140 2.44 10.36 -2.45
CA LYS A 140 1.64 11.53 -2.06
C LYS A 140 0.26 11.17 -1.48
N SER A 141 -0.24 9.98 -1.77
CA SER A 141 -1.54 9.51 -1.27
C SER A 141 -1.50 9.12 0.22
N THR A 142 -0.32 9.04 0.83
CA THR A 142 -0.16 8.77 2.27
C THR A 142 -0.28 10.02 3.14
N SER A 143 -0.33 11.21 2.54
CA SER A 143 -0.20 12.49 3.24
C SER A 143 -1.32 12.82 4.25
N GLU A 144 -2.41 12.06 4.26
CA GLU A 144 -3.52 12.24 5.19
C GLU A 144 -3.43 11.31 6.43
N ALA A 145 -2.45 10.38 6.46
CA ALA A 145 -2.27 9.45 7.57
C ALA A 145 -1.42 10.03 8.70
#